data_68a1e6f961481c572a7201c00787a299
#
_entry.id   68a1e6f961481c572a7201c00787a299
#
_cell.length_a   1.000
_cell.length_b   1.000
_cell.length_c   1.000
_cell.angle_alpha   90.00
_cell.angle_beta   90.00
_cell.angle_gamma   90.00
#
_symmetry.space_group_name_H-M   'P 1'
#
loop_
_entity.id
_entity.type
_entity.pdbx_description
1 polymer ?
#
loop_
_entity_poly.entity_id
_entity_poly.type
_entity_poly.pdbx_seq_one_letter_code
_entity_poly.pdbx_strand_id
1 'polypeptide(L)' 'MRYKTVIYIRWKLTGRFELFINLGKLYSEYSETSLGVSRHTLNKKDLFSGYHNSTIEVFKCVVK' A
#
# COMPACT_ATOMS: atom_id res chain seq x y z
N MET A 1 2.72 -20.53 14.87
CA MET A 1 2.66 -19.07 14.95
C MET A 1 2.16 -18.48 13.63
N ARG A 2 1.24 -17.55 13.71
CA ARG A 2 0.71 -16.91 12.51
C ARG A 2 1.45 -15.63 12.22
N TYR A 3 1.69 -15.38 10.95
CA TYR A 3 2.25 -14.13 10.49
C TYR A 3 1.13 -13.24 9.99
N LYS A 4 1.22 -11.95 10.29
CA LYS A 4 0.30 -10.96 9.75
C LYS A 4 1.02 -10.19 8.66
N THR A 5 0.27 -9.85 7.64
CA THR A 5 0.79 -9.02 6.56
C THR A 5 0.17 -7.64 6.69
N VAL A 6 1.00 -6.62 6.58
CA VAL A 6 0.52 -5.23 6.60
C VAL A 6 0.95 -4.55 5.30
N ILE A 7 0.16 -3.58 4.89
CA ILE A 7 0.46 -2.75 3.74
C ILE A 7 1.06 -1.46 4.27
N TYR A 8 2.28 -1.15 3.83
CA TYR A 8 2.97 0.09 4.16
C TYR A 8 2.86 1.02 2.96
N ILE A 9 2.37 2.22 3.18
CA ILE A 9 2.28 3.22 2.12
C ILE A 9 2.99 4.49 2.59
N ARG A 10 3.79 5.06 1.69
CA ARG A 10 4.51 6.31 1.94
C ARG A 10 4.13 7.30 0.86
N TRP A 11 3.80 8.50 1.28
CA TRP A 11 3.46 9.60 0.38
C TRP A 11 4.74 10.36 0.03
N LYS A 12 5.13 10.32 -1.24
CA LYS A 12 6.40 10.89 -1.67
C LYS A 12 6.49 12.40 -1.44
N LEU A 13 5.38 13.09 -1.64
CA LEU A 13 5.38 14.55 -1.54
C LEU A 13 5.60 15.05 -0.11
N THR A 14 4.95 14.41 0.85
CA THR A 14 5.00 14.85 2.24
C THR A 14 5.95 14.03 3.09
N GLY A 15 6.35 12.85 2.63
CA GLY A 15 7.16 11.92 3.40
C GLY A 15 6.38 11.17 4.48
N ARG A 16 5.07 11.37 4.57
CA ARG A 16 4.23 10.68 5.55
C ARG A 16 4.05 9.22 5.15
N PHE A 17 3.86 8.37 6.14
CA PHE A 17 3.57 6.96 5.88
C PHE A 17 2.45 6.47 6.79
N GLU A 18 1.79 5.41 6.35
CA GLU A 18 0.71 4.78 7.09
C GLU A 18 0.76 3.28 6.89
N LEU A 19 0.18 2.54 7.82
CA LEU A 19 0.08 1.09 7.77
C LEU A 19 -1.39 0.68 7.71
N PHE A 20 -1.69 -0.28 6.84
CA PHE A 20 -3.03 -0.83 6.71
C PHE A 20 -2.96 -2.35 6.76
N ILE A 21 -4.00 -2.97 7.29
CA ILE A 21 -4.02 -4.43 7.41
C ILE A 21 -4.23 -5.12 6.07
N ASN A 22 -4.85 -4.45 5.11
CA ASN A 22 -5.02 -4.98 3.76
C ASN A 22 -5.38 -3.84 2.79
N LEU A 23 -5.43 -4.18 1.50
CA LEU A 23 -5.77 -3.20 0.46
C LEU A 23 -7.19 -2.68 0.59
N GLY A 24 -8.11 -3.50 1.10
CA GLY A 24 -9.48 -3.06 1.31
C GLY A 24 -9.55 -1.89 2.27
N LYS A 25 -8.77 -1.92 3.34
CA LYS A 25 -8.70 -0.81 4.29
C LYS A 25 -8.05 0.41 3.68
N LEU A 26 -6.99 0.21 2.89
CA LEU A 26 -6.32 1.31 2.20
C LEU A 26 -7.31 2.06 1.31
N TYR A 27 -8.05 1.33 0.48
CA TYR A 27 -8.98 1.95 -0.46
C TYR A 27 -10.29 2.40 0.18
N SER A 28 -10.54 2.04 1.45
CA SER A 28 -11.65 2.63 2.20
C SER A 28 -11.29 4.03 2.71
N GLU A 29 -10.01 4.31 2.89
CA GLU A 29 -9.54 5.61 3.36
C GLU A 29 -9.19 6.56 2.21
N TYR A 30 -8.70 6.03 1.11
CA TYR A 30 -8.23 6.82 -0.02
C TYR A 30 -8.81 6.30 -1.32
N SER A 31 -9.16 7.20 -2.23
CA SER A 31 -9.67 6.82 -3.54
C SER A 31 -8.54 6.40 -4.47
N GLU A 32 -8.88 5.70 -5.53
CA GLU A 32 -7.92 5.33 -6.57
C GLU A 32 -7.26 6.55 -7.19
N THR A 33 -8.04 7.61 -7.34
CA THR A 33 -7.52 8.88 -7.88
C THR A 33 -6.47 9.47 -6.97
N SER A 34 -6.69 9.43 -5.65
CA SER A 34 -5.73 9.95 -4.68
C SER A 34 -4.44 9.15 -4.67
N LEU A 35 -4.54 7.85 -4.83
CA LEU A 35 -3.38 6.96 -4.81
C LEU A 35 -2.65 6.91 -6.15
N GLY A 36 -3.35 7.22 -7.23
CA GLY A 36 -2.79 7.16 -8.58
C GLY A 36 -2.69 5.75 -9.14
N VAL A 37 -3.35 4.79 -8.51
CA VAL A 37 -3.34 3.39 -8.95
C VAL A 37 -4.63 2.72 -8.49
N SER A 38 -5.21 1.87 -9.34
CA SER A 38 -6.42 1.15 -8.97
C SER A 38 -6.08 -0.01 -8.03
N ARG A 39 -7.07 -0.41 -7.22
CA ARG A 39 -6.92 -1.55 -6.33
C ARG A 39 -6.64 -2.83 -7.12
N HIS A 40 -7.32 -2.99 -8.25
CA HIS A 40 -7.13 -4.16 -9.10
C HIS A 40 -5.69 -4.26 -9.61
N THR A 41 -5.14 -3.15 -10.09
CA THR A 41 -3.76 -3.09 -10.56
C THR A 41 -2.78 -3.38 -9.42
N LEU A 42 -2.99 -2.75 -8.28
CA LEU A 42 -2.11 -2.91 -7.13
C LEU A 42 -2.15 -4.35 -6.60
N ASN A 43 -3.32 -4.98 -6.63
CA ASN A 43 -3.48 -6.34 -6.17
C ASN A 43 -2.70 -7.35 -7.04
N LYS A 44 -2.41 -7.00 -8.29
CA LYS A 44 -1.62 -7.84 -9.18
C LYS A 44 -0.12 -7.66 -9.02
N LYS A 45 0.31 -6.62 -8.33
CA LYS A 45 1.72 -6.34 -8.16
C LYS A 45 2.29 -7.14 -6.99
N ASP A 46 3.57 -7.45 -7.10
CA ASP A 46 4.29 -8.08 -5.99
C ASP A 46 4.70 -6.99 -5.01
N LEU A 47 3.88 -6.78 -4.00
CA LEU A 47 4.10 -5.72 -3.02
C LEU A 47 5.22 -6.03 -2.05
N PHE A 48 5.68 -7.29 -1.99
CA PHE A 48 6.88 -7.61 -1.21
C PHE A 48 8.13 -7.01 -1.86
N SER A 49 8.12 -6.90 -3.18
CA SER A 49 9.16 -6.19 -3.90
C SER A 49 8.92 -4.68 -3.91
N GLY A 50 7.69 -4.28 -3.69
CA GLY A 50 7.31 -2.88 -3.64
C GLY A 50 6.71 -2.38 -4.94
N TYR A 51 5.89 -1.35 -4.81
CA TYR A 51 5.32 -0.63 -5.94
C TYR A 51 5.49 0.86 -5.68
N HIS A 52 5.78 1.62 -6.72
CA HIS A 52 5.85 3.07 -6.58
C HIS A 52 5.37 3.74 -7.85
N ASN A 53 4.83 4.93 -7.69
CA ASN A 53 4.52 5.82 -8.81
C ASN A 53 4.96 7.23 -8.41
N SER A 54 4.50 8.25 -9.13
CA SER A 54 4.89 9.63 -8.84
C SER A 54 4.34 10.16 -7.51
N THR A 55 3.33 9.49 -6.95
CA THR A 55 2.62 9.95 -5.75
C THR A 55 3.00 9.18 -4.51
N ILE A 56 3.11 7.85 -4.61
CA ILE A 56 3.24 6.97 -3.45
C ILE A 56 4.25 5.85 -3.68
N GLU A 57 4.67 5.25 -2.56
CA GLU A 57 5.38 3.97 -2.55
C GLU A 57 4.59 3.02 -1.67
N VAL A 58 4.38 1.79 -2.12
CA VAL A 58 3.60 0.79 -1.41
C VAL A 58 4.41 -0.48 -1.25
N PHE A 59 4.43 -1.00 -0.05
CA PHE A 59 5.14 -2.24 0.27
C PHE A 59 4.25 -3.13 1.13
N LYS A 60 4.42 -4.43 0.99
CA LYS A 60 3.78 -5.41 1.85
C LYS A 60 4.84 -6.00 2.76
N CYS A 61 4.59 -5.98 4.05
CA CYS A 61 5.53 -6.49 5.05
C CYS A 61 4.86 -7.57 5.88
N VAL A 62 5.67 -8.55 6.31
CA VAL A 62 5.20 -9.59 7.22
C VAL A 62 5.58 -9.19 8.63
N VAL A 63 4.61 -9.21 9.52
CA VAL A 63 4.81 -8.90 10.94
C VAL A 63 4.71 -10.21 11.71
N LYS A 64 5.74 -10.53 12.43
CA LYS A 64 5.79 -11.74 13.25
C LYS A 64 5.25 -11.48 14.65
#